data_e36eab7da1f7b3f653bf5b9c52044e7b
#
_entry.id   e36eab7da1f7b3f653bf5b9c52044e7b
#
_cell.length_a   1.000
_cell.length_b   1.000
_cell.length_c   1.000
_cell.angle_alpha   90.00
_cell.angle_beta   90.00
_cell.angle_gamma   90.00
#
_symmetry.space_group_name_H-M   'P 1'
#
loop_
_entity.id
_entity.type
_entity.pdbx_description
1 polymer ?
#
loop_
_entity_poly.entity_id
_entity_poly.type
_entity_poly.pdbx_seq_one_letter_code
_entity_poly.pdbx_strand_id
1 'polypeptide(L)'
;YAKLVLTLLFGLLLTLPSVAAPVAEPQETVPAGWTHRPVMEHFTSLGCPPCMSIDPDVGRLWTDYRDEPEVPWTYVSFHQRNGAYADDEFASKEAKQRYEHYVVQGTPDAQFDGGYIEELGGGDGTYETYLDHYTDSGEREVKPTELRVWQEFREDRFVFRVNLTYLGDGGLHDPFIDPEELEPAVYLFVVEDDIMAWSSEEGKEVMQHNTHRETALHDERPGTMQPGEEWSTEVEWVIPDIIDY
;
A
#
# COMPACT_ATOMS: atom_id res chain seq x y z
N TYR A 1 -30.93 3.67 -74.81
CA TYR A 1 -29.84 3.82 -73.88
C TYR A 1 -30.35 4.37 -72.57
N ALA A 2 -30.53 3.48 -71.57
CA ALA A 2 -30.89 3.86 -70.21
C ALA A 2 -29.65 4.15 -69.43
N LYS A 3 -29.53 5.36 -68.86
CA LYS A 3 -28.46 5.74 -67.90
C LYS A 3 -28.90 5.41 -66.50
N LEU A 4 -28.22 4.45 -65.87
CA LEU A 4 -28.39 4.13 -64.47
C LEU A 4 -27.60 5.15 -63.62
N VAL A 5 -28.26 5.97 -62.81
CA VAL A 5 -27.64 6.89 -61.86
C VAL A 5 -27.60 6.17 -60.51
N LEU A 6 -26.37 5.76 -60.11
CA LEU A 6 -26.13 5.16 -58.79
C LEU A 6 -25.86 6.27 -57.78
N THR A 7 -26.81 6.55 -56.91
CA THR A 7 -26.65 7.52 -55.83
C THR A 7 -26.04 6.78 -54.60
N LEU A 8 -24.74 7.03 -54.34
CA LEU A 8 -24.07 6.57 -53.13
C LEU A 8 -24.44 7.50 -51.93
N LEU A 9 -25.30 7.02 -51.05
CA LEU A 9 -25.50 7.63 -49.73
C LEU A 9 -24.34 7.28 -48.82
N PHE A 10 -23.45 8.24 -48.61
CA PHE A 10 -22.43 8.13 -47.54
C PHE A 10 -23.08 8.39 -46.18
N GLY A 11 -23.42 7.32 -45.49
CA GLY A 11 -23.85 7.40 -44.07
C GLY A 11 -22.62 7.73 -43.21
N LEU A 12 -22.53 8.97 -42.75
CA LEU A 12 -21.56 9.40 -41.76
C LEU A 12 -22.00 8.82 -40.39
N LEU A 13 -21.43 7.67 -40.03
CA LEU A 13 -21.60 7.13 -38.66
C LEU A 13 -20.75 7.98 -37.71
N LEU A 14 -21.38 8.95 -37.06
CA LEU A 14 -20.78 9.63 -35.90
C LEU A 14 -20.71 8.64 -34.75
N THR A 15 -19.54 8.00 -34.57
CA THR A 15 -19.22 7.29 -33.33
C THR A 15 -18.96 8.36 -32.27
N LEU A 16 -19.97 8.62 -31.43
CA LEU A 16 -19.79 9.38 -30.20
C LEU A 16 -18.81 8.56 -29.32
N PRO A 17 -17.77 9.17 -28.75
CA PRO A 17 -16.97 8.49 -27.75
C PRO A 17 -17.89 8.10 -26.60
N SER A 18 -18.03 6.82 -26.35
CA SER A 18 -18.69 6.32 -25.16
C SER A 18 -17.80 6.74 -23.99
N VAL A 19 -18.20 7.81 -23.31
CA VAL A 19 -17.63 8.12 -21.98
C VAL A 19 -18.17 7.00 -21.08
N ALA A 20 -17.34 6.01 -20.81
CA ALA A 20 -17.63 5.01 -19.80
C ALA A 20 -17.93 5.77 -18.50
N ALA A 21 -19.13 5.58 -17.96
CA ALA A 21 -19.44 6.09 -16.64
C ALA A 21 -18.40 5.51 -15.67
N PRO A 22 -17.89 6.32 -14.72
CA PRO A 22 -16.98 5.78 -13.72
C PRO A 22 -17.70 4.60 -13.05
N VAL A 23 -17.08 3.43 -13.12
CA VAL A 23 -17.52 2.27 -12.35
C VAL A 23 -17.38 2.72 -10.89
N ALA A 24 -18.49 2.76 -10.17
CA ALA A 24 -18.42 3.00 -8.73
C ALA A 24 -17.59 1.88 -8.14
N GLU A 25 -16.40 2.21 -7.67
CA GLU A 25 -15.57 1.25 -6.96
C GLU A 25 -16.33 0.77 -5.72
N PRO A 26 -16.27 -0.53 -5.40
CA PRO A 26 -16.87 -1.03 -4.18
C PRO A 26 -16.25 -0.25 -3.02
N GLN A 27 -17.09 0.43 -2.25
CA GLN A 27 -16.63 1.11 -1.04
C GLN A 27 -16.17 0.02 -0.08
N GLU A 28 -14.86 -0.12 0.09
CA GLU A 28 -14.29 -1.08 1.00
C GLU A 28 -14.77 -0.75 2.42
N THR A 29 -15.52 -1.67 3.01
CA THR A 29 -16.05 -1.49 4.37
C THR A 29 -14.98 -1.86 5.38
N VAL A 30 -14.84 -1.03 6.41
CA VAL A 30 -14.01 -1.35 7.58
C VAL A 30 -14.67 -2.50 8.34
N PRO A 31 -13.93 -3.53 8.80
CA PRO A 31 -14.45 -4.63 9.58
C PRO A 31 -15.24 -4.19 10.82
N ALA A 32 -16.18 -5.01 11.26
CA ALA A 32 -16.96 -4.71 12.46
C ALA A 32 -16.06 -4.67 13.69
N GLY A 33 -16.11 -3.57 14.44
CA GLY A 33 -15.27 -3.32 15.61
C GLY A 33 -13.99 -2.55 15.32
N TRP A 34 -13.60 -2.44 14.06
CA TRP A 34 -12.43 -1.66 13.66
C TRP A 34 -12.81 -0.20 13.40
N THR A 35 -11.86 0.70 13.62
CA THR A 35 -12.01 2.13 13.32
C THR A 35 -11.43 2.49 11.96
N HIS A 36 -10.45 1.71 11.47
CA HIS A 36 -9.75 1.91 10.21
C HIS A 36 -9.11 0.61 9.72
N ARG A 37 -8.46 0.64 8.56
CA ARG A 37 -7.60 -0.43 8.06
C ARG A 37 -6.16 -0.13 8.40
N PRO A 38 -5.51 -0.93 9.27
CA PRO A 38 -4.10 -0.76 9.57
C PRO A 38 -3.23 -1.24 8.41
N VAL A 39 -1.98 -0.82 8.40
CA VAL A 39 -0.95 -1.34 7.50
C VAL A 39 0.21 -1.85 8.34
N MET A 40 0.70 -3.05 8.04
CA MET A 40 1.96 -3.54 8.59
C MET A 40 3.11 -3.17 7.65
N GLU A 41 4.16 -2.59 8.18
CA GLU A 41 5.42 -2.36 7.47
C GLU A 41 6.45 -3.36 7.98
N HIS A 42 6.84 -4.30 7.13
CA HIS A 42 7.75 -5.40 7.49
C HIS A 42 9.15 -5.12 6.94
N PHE A 43 10.12 -5.03 7.82
CA PHE A 43 11.53 -4.83 7.48
C PHE A 43 12.28 -6.15 7.48
N THR A 44 12.76 -6.57 6.32
CA THR A 44 13.38 -7.89 6.08
C THR A 44 14.62 -7.83 5.20
N SER A 45 15.24 -8.96 4.92
CA SER A 45 16.30 -9.11 3.92
C SER A 45 16.46 -10.57 3.50
N LEU A 46 16.70 -10.81 2.20
CA LEU A 46 16.90 -12.14 1.60
C LEU A 46 18.10 -12.93 2.17
N GLY A 47 19.08 -12.26 2.74
CA GLY A 47 20.26 -12.89 3.34
C GLY A 47 20.22 -12.95 4.88
N CYS A 48 19.11 -12.60 5.49
CA CYS A 48 18.98 -12.49 6.95
C CYS A 48 18.41 -13.79 7.53
N PRO A 49 19.20 -14.59 8.30
CA PRO A 49 18.73 -15.87 8.82
C PRO A 49 17.47 -15.79 9.67
N PRO A 50 17.31 -14.87 10.63
CA PRO A 50 16.08 -14.75 11.38
C PRO A 50 14.91 -14.28 10.53
N CYS A 51 15.13 -13.50 9.45
CA CYS A 51 14.07 -13.09 8.54
C CYS A 51 13.47 -14.30 7.82
N MET A 52 14.31 -15.20 7.31
CA MET A 52 13.87 -16.41 6.60
C MET A 52 13.02 -17.35 7.46
N SER A 53 13.08 -17.23 8.78
CA SER A 53 12.22 -18.01 9.68
C SER A 53 10.83 -17.38 9.87
N ILE A 54 10.68 -16.09 9.57
CA ILE A 54 9.45 -15.31 9.78
C ILE A 54 8.71 -15.03 8.47
N ASP A 55 9.43 -14.73 7.40
CA ASP A 55 8.85 -14.38 6.09
C ASP A 55 7.79 -15.39 5.61
N PRO A 56 7.93 -16.73 5.83
CA PRO A 56 6.87 -17.69 5.50
C PRO A 56 5.55 -17.46 6.27
N ASP A 57 5.61 -17.01 7.53
CA ASP A 57 4.41 -16.69 8.31
C ASP A 57 3.75 -15.40 7.81
N VAL A 58 4.54 -14.39 7.43
CA VAL A 58 4.05 -13.15 6.80
C VAL A 58 3.38 -13.46 5.46
N GLY A 59 4.01 -14.29 4.61
CA GLY A 59 3.43 -14.74 3.33
C GLY A 59 2.16 -15.57 3.52
N ARG A 60 2.07 -16.37 4.59
CA ARG A 60 0.87 -17.12 4.94
C ARG A 60 -0.26 -16.21 5.38
N LEU A 61 0.00 -15.19 6.22
CA LEU A 61 -0.98 -14.17 6.58
C LEU A 61 -1.54 -13.45 5.36
N TRP A 62 -0.68 -13.08 4.40
CA TRP A 62 -1.11 -12.52 3.13
C TRP A 62 -2.02 -13.46 2.36
N THR A 63 -1.63 -14.70 2.20
CA THR A 63 -2.41 -15.71 1.46
C THR A 63 -3.77 -15.99 2.12
N ASP A 64 -3.80 -16.03 3.46
CA ASP A 64 -5.00 -16.37 4.21
C ASP A 64 -5.99 -15.19 4.32
N TYR A 65 -5.52 -13.94 4.35
CA TYR A 65 -6.34 -12.79 4.73
C TYR A 65 -6.42 -11.65 3.71
N ARG A 66 -5.66 -11.63 2.62
CA ARG A 66 -5.71 -10.51 1.64
C ARG A 66 -7.10 -10.24 1.07
N ASP A 67 -7.91 -11.28 0.92
CA ASP A 67 -9.27 -11.23 0.36
C ASP A 67 -10.36 -11.39 1.42
N GLU A 68 -9.99 -11.48 2.71
CA GLU A 68 -10.94 -11.69 3.80
C GLU A 68 -11.49 -10.36 4.31
N PRO A 69 -12.82 -10.12 4.17
CA PRO A 69 -13.41 -8.84 4.54
C PRO A 69 -13.41 -8.59 6.06
N GLU A 70 -13.29 -9.64 6.87
CA GLU A 70 -13.31 -9.54 8.34
C GLU A 70 -11.93 -9.15 8.91
N VAL A 71 -10.84 -9.49 8.20
CA VAL A 71 -9.46 -9.13 8.56
C VAL A 71 -8.69 -8.85 7.26
N PRO A 72 -8.91 -7.71 6.58
CA PRO A 72 -8.30 -7.42 5.29
C PRO A 72 -6.82 -7.09 5.46
N TRP A 73 -5.97 -8.12 5.48
CA TRP A 73 -4.53 -7.98 5.72
C TRP A 73 -3.87 -7.13 4.65
N THR A 74 -3.16 -6.09 5.07
CA THR A 74 -2.40 -5.21 4.19
C THR A 74 -1.01 -4.99 4.77
N TYR A 75 0.03 -5.19 3.96
CA TYR A 75 1.39 -4.94 4.39
C TYR A 75 2.31 -4.54 3.23
N VAL A 76 3.45 -3.97 3.58
CA VAL A 76 4.55 -3.65 2.67
C VAL A 76 5.83 -4.27 3.20
N SER A 77 6.57 -4.99 2.37
CA SER A 77 7.86 -5.58 2.71
C SER A 77 9.00 -4.66 2.25
N PHE A 78 9.73 -4.10 3.21
CA PHE A 78 10.89 -3.23 2.99
C PHE A 78 12.18 -4.01 3.15
N HIS A 79 12.87 -4.27 2.06
CA HIS A 79 14.14 -4.98 2.06
C HIS A 79 15.33 -4.09 2.39
N GLN A 80 16.24 -4.60 3.20
CA GLN A 80 17.39 -3.88 3.70
C GLN A 80 18.73 -4.52 3.29
N ARG A 81 19.72 -3.67 3.01
CA ARG A 81 21.13 -4.08 2.90
C ARG A 81 21.83 -3.82 4.22
N ASN A 82 21.90 -4.82 5.08
CA ASN A 82 22.54 -4.69 6.38
C ASN A 82 23.85 -5.48 6.42
N GLY A 83 24.99 -4.82 6.28
CA GLY A 83 26.30 -5.40 6.49
C GLY A 83 26.57 -6.72 5.77
N ALA A 84 26.35 -7.85 6.44
CA ALA A 84 26.50 -9.18 5.87
C ALA A 84 25.45 -9.56 4.81
N TYR A 85 24.37 -8.81 4.71
CA TYR A 85 23.24 -9.04 3.80
C TYR A 85 23.26 -8.07 2.61
N ALA A 86 24.46 -7.75 2.12
CA ALA A 86 24.67 -6.71 1.11
C ALA A 86 24.04 -7.01 -0.27
N ASP A 87 23.68 -8.27 -0.52
CA ASP A 87 23.24 -8.75 -1.84
C ASP A 87 21.71 -8.82 -1.99
N ASP A 88 20.95 -8.12 -1.17
CA ASP A 88 19.51 -8.03 -1.33
C ASP A 88 19.16 -7.12 -2.51
N GLU A 89 18.63 -7.72 -3.58
CA GLU A 89 18.31 -7.03 -4.83
C GLU A 89 17.11 -6.08 -4.72
N PHE A 90 16.25 -6.28 -3.71
CA PHE A 90 15.07 -5.43 -3.47
C PHE A 90 15.36 -4.26 -2.52
N ALA A 91 16.55 -4.22 -1.93
CA ALA A 91 16.90 -3.13 -1.04
C ALA A 91 17.04 -1.82 -1.81
N SER A 92 16.27 -0.83 -1.42
CA SER A 92 16.24 0.51 -2.03
C SER A 92 16.68 1.60 -1.03
N LYS A 93 16.94 2.79 -1.58
CA LYS A 93 17.22 3.97 -0.76
C LYS A 93 15.98 4.38 0.05
N GLU A 94 14.82 4.27 -0.54
CA GLU A 94 13.52 4.60 0.05
C GLU A 94 13.18 3.63 1.18
N ALA A 95 13.42 2.33 0.97
CA ALA A 95 13.29 1.33 2.04
C ALA A 95 14.20 1.64 3.23
N LYS A 96 15.46 2.09 2.95
CA LYS A 96 16.38 2.53 4.00
C LYS A 96 15.88 3.77 4.73
N GLN A 97 15.33 4.76 4.03
CA GLN A 97 14.75 5.96 4.65
C GLN A 97 13.57 5.60 5.56
N ARG A 98 12.74 4.63 5.15
CA ARG A 98 11.64 4.15 5.97
C ARG A 98 12.11 3.41 7.21
N TYR A 99 13.14 2.59 7.09
CA TYR A 99 13.84 1.94 8.20
C TYR A 99 14.40 2.96 9.21
N GLU A 100 15.05 4.02 8.72
CA GLU A 100 15.58 5.10 9.55
C GLU A 100 14.47 5.94 10.21
N HIS A 101 13.31 6.09 9.56
CA HIS A 101 12.14 6.80 10.08
C HIS A 101 11.63 6.17 11.40
N TYR A 102 11.54 4.85 11.44
CA TYR A 102 11.13 4.11 12.65
C TYR A 102 12.28 3.85 13.64
N VAL A 103 13.51 4.21 13.28
CA VAL A 103 14.71 3.92 14.08
C VAL A 103 14.87 2.42 14.34
N VAL A 104 14.50 1.60 13.37
CA VAL A 104 14.54 0.13 13.45
C VAL A 104 15.93 -0.36 13.89
N GLN A 105 15.96 -1.26 14.88
CA GLN A 105 17.21 -1.71 15.48
C GLN A 105 17.84 -2.93 14.79
N GLY A 106 17.08 -3.63 13.96
CA GLY A 106 17.53 -4.83 13.26
C GLY A 106 16.42 -5.39 12.36
N THR A 107 16.73 -6.46 11.64
CA THR A 107 15.75 -7.23 10.86
C THR A 107 15.70 -8.67 11.36
N PRO A 108 14.52 -9.32 11.33
CA PRO A 108 13.23 -8.79 10.94
C PRO A 108 12.63 -7.85 11.99
N ASP A 109 11.83 -6.89 11.54
CA ASP A 109 11.08 -5.96 12.38
C ASP A 109 9.73 -5.67 11.71
N ALA A 110 8.68 -5.56 12.49
CA ALA A 110 7.35 -5.24 11.99
C ALA A 110 6.76 -4.04 12.74
N GLN A 111 6.40 -3.02 11.97
CA GLN A 111 5.74 -1.81 12.47
C GLN A 111 4.27 -1.84 12.06
N PHE A 112 3.38 -1.98 13.02
CA PHE A 112 1.95 -2.01 12.78
C PHE A 112 1.38 -0.60 12.92
N ASP A 113 0.59 -0.20 11.94
CA ASP A 113 -0.19 1.02 11.92
C ASP A 113 0.64 2.28 12.28
N GLY A 114 1.71 2.49 11.51
CA GLY A 114 2.58 3.65 11.69
C GLY A 114 3.45 3.60 12.95
N GLY A 115 3.76 2.41 13.47
CA GLY A 115 4.57 2.22 14.68
C GLY A 115 3.75 2.25 15.98
N TYR A 116 2.43 2.07 15.89
CA TYR A 116 1.58 1.94 17.09
C TYR A 116 1.96 0.69 17.90
N ILE A 117 2.23 -0.42 17.21
CA ILE A 117 2.84 -1.62 17.78
C ILE A 117 4.10 -1.93 16.98
N GLU A 118 5.17 -2.27 17.69
CA GLU A 118 6.44 -2.72 17.11
C GLU A 118 6.74 -4.14 17.59
N GLU A 119 7.14 -5.02 16.67
CA GLU A 119 7.61 -6.37 16.99
C GLU A 119 8.97 -6.60 16.35
N LEU A 120 10.03 -6.58 17.15
CA LEU A 120 11.39 -6.84 16.73
C LEU A 120 11.72 -8.32 16.84
N GLY A 121 12.14 -8.90 15.73
CA GLY A 121 12.43 -10.32 15.66
C GLY A 121 11.16 -11.15 15.42
N GLY A 122 11.15 -12.37 15.96
CA GLY A 122 10.07 -13.32 15.84
C GLY A 122 10.57 -14.74 16.04
N GLY A 123 9.69 -15.71 15.87
CA GLY A 123 9.98 -17.12 16.06
C GLY A 123 8.71 -17.97 16.03
N ASP A 124 8.68 -19.03 16.82
CA ASP A 124 7.47 -19.86 16.94
C ASP A 124 6.28 -19.02 17.41
N GLY A 125 5.19 -19.02 16.65
CA GLY A 125 3.97 -18.24 16.94
C GLY A 125 3.95 -16.83 16.35
N THR A 126 4.87 -16.49 15.44
CA THR A 126 4.86 -15.19 14.74
C THR A 126 3.55 -14.94 14.01
N TYR A 127 2.99 -15.96 13.35
CA TYR A 127 1.72 -15.85 12.64
C TYR A 127 0.58 -15.33 13.53
N GLU A 128 0.38 -15.96 14.69
CA GLU A 128 -0.67 -15.59 15.66
C GLU A 128 -0.39 -14.22 16.27
N THR A 129 0.87 -13.94 16.65
CA THR A 129 1.28 -12.67 17.25
C THR A 129 1.05 -11.51 16.28
N TYR A 130 1.41 -11.67 15.01
CA TYR A 130 1.23 -10.61 14.01
C TYR A 130 -0.26 -10.39 13.68
N LEU A 131 -1.05 -11.46 13.63
CA LEU A 131 -2.50 -11.34 13.45
C LEU A 131 -3.16 -10.59 14.62
N ASP A 132 -2.76 -10.89 15.87
CA ASP A 132 -3.26 -10.20 17.06
C ASP A 132 -2.86 -8.71 17.01
N HIS A 133 -1.60 -8.38 16.74
CA HIS A 133 -1.13 -6.99 16.64
C HIS A 133 -1.84 -6.20 15.53
N TYR A 134 -2.11 -6.85 14.41
CA TYR A 134 -2.83 -6.22 13.29
C TYR A 134 -4.29 -5.95 13.66
N THR A 135 -4.94 -6.89 14.34
CA THR A 135 -6.31 -6.74 14.83
C THR A 135 -6.41 -5.62 15.87
N ASP A 136 -5.54 -5.63 16.88
CA ASP A 136 -5.46 -4.58 17.89
C ASP A 136 -5.24 -3.20 17.27
N SER A 137 -4.42 -3.13 16.23
CA SER A 137 -4.19 -1.89 15.47
C SER A 137 -5.46 -1.39 14.78
N GLY A 138 -6.26 -2.29 14.16
CA GLY A 138 -7.52 -1.93 13.51
C GLY A 138 -8.60 -1.42 14.47
N GLU A 139 -8.57 -1.92 15.71
CA GLU A 139 -9.48 -1.49 16.79
C GLU A 139 -9.05 -0.18 17.47
N ARG A 140 -7.81 0.26 17.26
CA ARG A 140 -7.28 1.51 17.81
C ARG A 140 -8.09 2.72 17.37
N GLU A 141 -8.44 3.60 18.30
CA GLU A 141 -9.14 4.83 17.99
C GLU A 141 -8.23 5.80 17.23
N VAL A 142 -8.66 6.24 16.06
CA VAL A 142 -7.97 7.20 15.18
C VAL A 142 -8.91 8.32 14.74
N LYS A 143 -8.34 9.45 14.28
CA LYS A 143 -9.15 10.52 13.69
C LYS A 143 -9.78 10.05 12.39
N PRO A 144 -11.13 10.13 12.26
CA PRO A 144 -11.82 9.59 11.10
C PRO A 144 -11.41 10.30 9.82
N THR A 145 -10.84 9.54 8.91
CA THR A 145 -10.43 10.02 7.58
C THR A 145 -10.95 9.08 6.50
N GLU A 146 -11.18 9.62 5.32
CA GLU A 146 -11.44 8.82 4.12
C GLU A 146 -10.28 9.03 3.15
N LEU A 147 -9.56 7.94 2.84
CA LEU A 147 -8.50 7.93 1.84
C LEU A 147 -8.99 7.16 0.61
N ARG A 148 -8.94 7.82 -0.54
CA ARG A 148 -9.28 7.20 -1.83
C ARG A 148 -8.09 7.27 -2.76
N VAL A 149 -7.78 6.15 -3.41
CA VAL A 149 -6.74 6.06 -4.42
C VAL A 149 -7.33 5.48 -5.69
N TRP A 150 -7.13 6.18 -6.81
CA TRP A 150 -7.45 5.67 -8.15
C TRP A 150 -6.17 5.48 -8.91
N GLN A 151 -6.11 4.41 -9.67
CA GLN A 151 -4.99 4.17 -10.59
C GLN A 151 -5.48 4.06 -12.03
N GLU A 152 -4.71 4.59 -12.94
CA GLU A 152 -4.93 4.50 -14.38
C GLU A 152 -3.60 4.13 -15.04
N PHE A 153 -3.59 3.09 -15.86
CA PHE A 153 -2.43 2.73 -16.65
C PHE A 153 -2.43 3.49 -17.98
N ARG A 154 -1.35 4.21 -18.27
CA ARG A 154 -1.17 4.99 -19.50
C ARG A 154 0.17 4.67 -20.12
N GLU A 155 0.17 3.97 -21.25
CA GLU A 155 1.38 3.63 -22.02
C GLU A 155 2.42 2.85 -21.19
N ASP A 156 3.36 3.55 -20.54
CA ASP A 156 4.49 3.02 -19.80
C ASP A 156 4.46 3.40 -18.29
N ARG A 157 3.34 3.97 -17.84
CA ARG A 157 3.22 4.51 -16.47
C ARG A 157 1.88 4.26 -15.85
N PHE A 158 1.86 4.27 -14.53
CA PHE A 158 0.65 4.43 -13.74
C PHE A 158 0.48 5.88 -13.33
N VAL A 159 -0.75 6.36 -13.40
CA VAL A 159 -1.18 7.64 -12.84
C VAL A 159 -2.05 7.34 -11.63
N PHE A 160 -1.60 7.81 -10.48
CA PHE A 160 -2.34 7.67 -9.22
C PHE A 160 -2.97 9.01 -8.86
N ARG A 161 -4.24 8.98 -8.52
CA ARG A 161 -4.94 10.11 -7.88
C ARG A 161 -5.24 9.74 -6.46
N VAL A 162 -4.79 10.57 -5.54
CA VAL A 162 -4.97 10.37 -4.10
C VAL A 162 -5.85 11.50 -3.58
N ASN A 163 -6.91 11.14 -2.88
CA ASN A 163 -7.79 12.08 -2.19
C ASN A 163 -7.87 11.68 -0.72
N LEU A 164 -7.67 12.64 0.17
CA LEU A 164 -7.82 12.51 1.61
C LEU A 164 -8.87 13.48 2.09
N THR A 165 -9.88 12.99 2.80
CA THR A 165 -10.91 13.80 3.45
C THR A 165 -10.81 13.58 4.96
N TYR A 166 -10.70 14.65 5.73
CA TYR A 166 -10.84 14.57 7.18
C TYR A 166 -12.32 14.69 7.55
N LEU A 167 -12.89 13.62 8.13
CA LEU A 167 -14.33 13.57 8.44
C LEU A 167 -14.67 14.29 9.75
N GLY A 168 -13.68 14.51 10.62
CA GLY A 168 -13.89 15.08 11.96
C GLY A 168 -14.47 14.06 12.94
N ASP A 169 -14.38 14.38 14.22
CA ASP A 169 -14.75 13.47 15.33
C ASP A 169 -16.25 13.46 15.63
N GLY A 170 -17.06 14.12 14.79
CA GLY A 170 -18.52 14.23 15.01
C GLY A 170 -18.87 15.03 16.27
N GLY A 171 -17.96 15.84 16.78
CA GLY A 171 -18.14 16.63 17.99
C GLY A 171 -17.93 15.86 19.30
N LEU A 172 -17.32 14.67 19.22
CA LEU A 172 -17.03 13.84 20.41
C LEU A 172 -15.68 14.15 21.04
N HIS A 173 -14.84 14.97 20.38
CA HIS A 173 -13.52 15.35 20.90
C HIS A 173 -13.63 16.34 22.07
N ASP A 174 -12.66 16.31 22.96
CA ASP A 174 -12.48 17.32 23.99
C ASP A 174 -11.64 18.49 23.42
N PRO A 175 -12.21 19.66 23.12
CA PRO A 175 -11.50 20.76 22.49
C PRO A 175 -10.35 21.34 23.34
N PHE A 176 -10.23 20.92 24.61
CA PHE A 176 -9.15 21.34 25.50
C PHE A 176 -7.98 20.35 25.52
N ILE A 177 -8.23 19.09 25.13
CA ILE A 177 -7.25 18.01 25.19
C ILE A 177 -6.86 17.56 23.78
N ASP A 178 -7.82 17.50 22.87
CA ASP A 178 -7.64 17.03 21.49
C ASP A 178 -8.29 18.04 20.53
N PRO A 179 -7.51 18.94 19.96
CA PRO A 179 -8.02 19.91 18.99
C PRO A 179 -8.57 19.22 17.76
N GLU A 180 -9.70 19.71 17.25
CA GLU A 180 -10.35 19.20 16.04
C GLU A 180 -9.56 19.56 14.77
N GLU A 181 -8.30 19.17 14.75
CA GLU A 181 -7.36 19.40 13.65
C GLU A 181 -6.61 18.14 13.34
N LEU A 182 -6.35 17.89 12.06
CA LEU A 182 -5.55 16.77 11.57
C LEU A 182 -4.32 17.30 10.85
N GLU A 183 -3.14 16.81 11.21
CA GLU A 183 -1.88 17.02 10.48
C GLU A 183 -1.43 15.70 9.84
N PRO A 184 -1.97 15.33 8.68
CA PRO A 184 -1.66 14.04 8.07
C PRO A 184 -0.33 14.06 7.36
N ALA A 185 0.30 12.88 7.27
CA ALA A 185 1.36 12.60 6.32
C ALA A 185 0.90 11.47 5.40
N VAL A 186 1.00 11.68 4.09
CA VAL A 186 0.54 10.73 3.09
C VAL A 186 1.74 10.10 2.39
N TYR A 187 1.73 8.76 2.34
CA TYR A 187 2.70 7.97 1.60
C TYR A 187 1.98 7.12 0.55
N LEU A 188 2.57 6.96 -0.62
CA LEU A 188 2.12 6.03 -1.64
C LEU A 188 3.27 5.09 -1.99
N PHE A 189 3.16 3.85 -1.58
CA PHE A 189 4.13 2.81 -1.89
C PHE A 189 3.69 2.02 -3.12
N VAL A 190 4.62 1.81 -4.05
CA VAL A 190 4.47 0.86 -5.15
C VAL A 190 5.09 -0.44 -4.69
N VAL A 191 4.30 -1.50 -4.73
CA VAL A 191 4.72 -2.85 -4.33
C VAL A 191 4.58 -3.81 -5.50
N GLU A 192 5.40 -4.85 -5.51
CA GLU A 192 5.29 -5.97 -6.43
C GLU A 192 5.04 -7.24 -5.62
N ASP A 193 4.05 -8.04 -6.06
CA ASP A 193 3.64 -9.27 -5.38
C ASP A 193 4.06 -10.50 -6.18
N ASP A 194 4.14 -11.65 -5.49
CA ASP A 194 4.43 -12.95 -6.08
C ASP A 194 5.77 -13.01 -6.84
N ILE A 195 6.84 -12.39 -6.32
CA ILE A 195 8.16 -12.38 -6.93
C ILE A 195 9.00 -13.55 -6.43
N MET A 196 9.65 -14.26 -7.35
CA MET A 196 10.67 -15.25 -6.99
C MET A 196 12.04 -14.60 -6.89
N ALA A 197 12.72 -14.75 -5.75
CA ALA A 197 14.04 -14.19 -5.49
C ALA A 197 15.00 -15.21 -4.90
N TRP A 198 16.28 -15.08 -5.21
CA TRP A 198 17.30 -15.96 -4.67
C TRP A 198 17.64 -15.58 -3.22
N SER A 199 17.35 -16.47 -2.28
CA SER A 199 17.83 -16.34 -0.90
C SER A 199 19.20 -17.01 -0.75
N SER A 200 20.21 -16.24 -0.41
CA SER A 200 21.54 -16.77 -0.11
C SER A 200 21.56 -17.60 1.18
N GLU A 201 20.69 -17.30 2.13
CA GLU A 201 20.55 -18.04 3.37
C GLU A 201 19.90 -19.43 3.14
N GLU A 202 18.80 -19.49 2.38
CA GLU A 202 18.10 -20.72 2.06
C GLU A 202 18.80 -21.53 0.96
N GLY A 203 19.66 -20.87 0.15
CA GLY A 203 20.31 -21.50 -1.01
C GLY A 203 19.34 -21.92 -2.10
N LYS A 204 18.20 -21.24 -2.22
CA LYS A 204 17.12 -21.51 -3.19
C LYS A 204 16.36 -20.22 -3.50
N GLU A 205 15.50 -20.29 -4.53
CA GLU A 205 14.50 -19.26 -4.76
C GLU A 205 13.38 -19.33 -3.71
N VAL A 206 12.97 -18.17 -3.23
CA VAL A 206 11.87 -17.97 -2.27
C VAL A 206 10.86 -17.00 -2.82
N MET A 207 9.58 -17.21 -2.50
CA MET A 207 8.52 -16.29 -2.88
C MET A 207 8.55 -15.07 -1.96
N GLN A 208 8.48 -13.89 -2.57
CA GLN A 208 8.33 -12.62 -1.89
C GLN A 208 7.00 -11.98 -2.24
N HIS A 209 6.32 -11.40 -1.27
CA HIS A 209 5.03 -10.77 -1.43
C HIS A 209 5.09 -9.29 -1.02
N ASN A 210 4.33 -8.45 -1.72
CA ASN A 210 4.19 -7.02 -1.43
C ASN A 210 5.53 -6.30 -1.23
N THR A 211 6.54 -6.70 -2.02
CA THR A 211 7.88 -6.13 -1.97
C THR A 211 7.86 -4.68 -2.42
N HIS A 212 8.33 -3.76 -1.58
CA HIS A 212 8.46 -2.35 -1.90
C HIS A 212 9.41 -2.14 -3.07
N ARG A 213 8.94 -1.43 -4.10
CA ARG A 213 9.74 -1.07 -5.29
C ARG A 213 10.09 0.41 -5.30
N GLU A 214 9.13 1.25 -4.95
CA GLU A 214 9.32 2.71 -4.94
C GLU A 214 8.30 3.38 -4.01
N THR A 215 8.66 4.56 -3.50
CA THR A 215 7.75 5.46 -2.80
C THR A 215 7.34 6.59 -3.73
N ALA A 216 6.18 6.47 -4.36
CA ALA A 216 5.68 7.44 -5.34
C ALA A 216 5.21 8.76 -4.69
N LEU A 217 4.73 8.71 -3.42
CA LEU A 217 4.55 9.88 -2.56
C LEU A 217 5.31 9.64 -1.25
N HIS A 218 6.14 10.60 -0.86
CA HIS A 218 6.97 10.50 0.33
C HIS A 218 6.70 11.66 1.27
N ASP A 219 6.09 11.39 2.42
CA ASP A 219 5.80 12.35 3.50
C ASP A 219 5.09 13.62 2.97
N GLU A 220 4.14 13.42 2.03
CA GLU A 220 3.36 14.55 1.52
C GLU A 220 2.44 15.06 2.63
N ARG A 221 2.57 16.35 2.94
CA ARG A 221 1.87 16.98 4.05
C ARG A 221 0.85 17.97 3.55
N PRO A 222 -0.44 17.64 3.57
CA PRO A 222 -1.53 18.58 3.25
C PRO A 222 -1.53 19.85 4.09
N GLY A 223 -0.84 19.83 5.22
CA GLY A 223 -0.95 20.85 6.26
C GLY A 223 -2.01 20.48 7.29
N THR A 224 -2.36 21.44 8.14
CA THR A 224 -3.45 21.26 9.11
C THR A 224 -4.79 21.24 8.41
N MET A 225 -5.55 20.17 8.59
CA MET A 225 -6.89 19.98 8.01
C MET A 225 -7.97 20.16 9.08
N GLN A 226 -9.05 20.85 8.71
CA GLN A 226 -10.27 20.97 9.51
C GLN A 226 -11.30 19.91 9.09
N PRO A 227 -12.26 19.55 9.94
CA PRO A 227 -13.36 18.66 9.58
C PRO A 227 -14.07 19.06 8.30
N GLY A 228 -14.21 18.10 7.38
CA GLY A 228 -14.80 18.28 6.07
C GLY A 228 -13.84 18.82 5.00
N GLU A 229 -12.61 19.12 5.33
CA GLU A 229 -11.60 19.52 4.33
C GLU A 229 -11.11 18.32 3.54
N GLU A 230 -10.86 18.57 2.26
CA GLU A 230 -10.31 17.62 1.29
C GLU A 230 -8.96 18.09 0.77
N TRP A 231 -8.04 17.16 0.65
CA TRP A 231 -6.78 17.33 -0.06
C TRP A 231 -6.67 16.30 -1.16
N SER A 232 -6.11 16.68 -2.29
CA SER A 232 -5.88 15.75 -3.40
C SER A 232 -4.59 16.03 -4.13
N THR A 233 -3.99 14.97 -4.67
CA THR A 233 -2.82 15.05 -5.54
C THR A 233 -2.90 14.02 -6.65
N GLU A 234 -2.13 14.24 -7.72
CA GLU A 234 -1.91 13.27 -8.79
C GLU A 234 -0.40 13.04 -8.92
N VAL A 235 0.01 11.79 -9.00
CA VAL A 235 1.40 11.40 -9.19
C VAL A 235 1.51 10.38 -10.31
N GLU A 236 2.53 10.52 -11.15
CA GLU A 236 2.87 9.55 -12.18
C GLU A 236 4.04 8.69 -11.72
N TRP A 237 3.92 7.40 -11.90
CA TRP A 237 5.00 6.45 -11.71
C TRP A 237 5.29 5.74 -13.04
N VAL A 238 6.52 5.93 -13.55
CA VAL A 238 6.98 5.27 -14.77
C VAL A 238 7.53 3.89 -14.40
N ILE A 239 7.02 2.86 -15.07
CA ILE A 239 7.51 1.49 -14.83
C ILE A 239 8.98 1.45 -15.26
N PRO A 240 9.91 1.10 -14.38
CA PRO A 240 11.32 0.96 -14.74
C PRO A 240 11.54 -0.11 -15.82
N ASP A 241 12.43 0.14 -16.79
CA ASP A 241 12.78 -0.81 -17.86
C ASP A 241 13.38 -2.15 -17.35
N ILE A 242 13.63 -2.26 -16.05
CA ILE A 242 14.34 -3.38 -15.39
C ILE A 242 13.37 -4.33 -14.64
N ILE A 243 12.06 -4.16 -14.76
CA ILE A 243 11.14 -5.19 -14.29
C ILE A 243 11.15 -6.30 -15.36
N ASP A 244 12.13 -7.20 -15.26
CA ASP A 244 12.14 -8.45 -16.02
C ASP A 244 11.01 -9.34 -15.48
N TYR A 245 9.97 -9.49 -16.31
CA TYR A 245 8.86 -10.42 -16.05
C TYR A 245 9.24 -11.85 -16.48
#